data_623c5e54cb81e7ee6315937e5f5cea71
#
_entry.id   623c5e54cb81e7ee6315937e5f5cea71
#
_cell.length_a   1.000
_cell.length_b   1.000
_cell.length_c   1.000
_cell.angle_alpha   90.00
_cell.angle_beta   90.00
_cell.angle_gamma   90.00
#
_symmetry.space_group_name_H-M   'P 1'
#
loop_
_entity.id
_entity.type
_entity.pdbx_description
1 polymer ?
#
loop_
_entity_poly.entity_id
_entity_poly.type
_entity_poly.pdbx_seq_one_letter_code
_entity_poly.pdbx_strand_id
1 'polypeptide(L)'
;MSQSASDRRTFAIISHPDAGKTTITEKLLLLGNLIQVAGTVKGRKSDRHATSDWMAMEKERGISVTSSVMQFPYNDCMVNLLDTPGHEDFSEDTYRTLTAVDSSLMVIDGAKGVEDRTIKLMDVCRLRDTPILSFVNKMDRDIRDPIDLLDEIEEVLKIKAAPINWPIGMGREFRGVYNFYTDTIHVYVQGKGHTLMDDIQVKGLESPEAREALGDYADDVFEELELVKGATNLFDMDEFLSGKLAPVFFGTALGNFGIREMLNDFVRWAPAPQPRQTLEREVTASEDKFSGFVFKIQANMDPKHRDRIAFMRICSGKYSKGMKMKHVRTGKDVRISDAFSFKAGERISVEEAVAGDIIGLHNHGSIQIGDTFTEGEALKFSGIPHFAPELFKRIRLKDPLRAKQLQNGIRQLSEEGSTQVFFPFRNNDIIVGAVGQLQFDVVAYRLREEYGVEAIYEPVNVHTARWTESDDAKTLEAFRIKAEENLAVDGGGHLTYLAPTRVNLALAQERHPDIEFRSTREH
;
A
#
# COMPACT_ATOMS: atom_id res chain seq x y z
N MET A 1 -27.04 6.16 3.05
CA MET A 1 -25.92 6.87 2.42
C MET A 1 -26.04 6.68 0.93
N SER A 2 -25.77 7.71 0.14
CA SER A 2 -25.77 7.64 -1.32
C SER A 2 -24.76 6.57 -1.78
N GLN A 3 -25.13 5.75 -2.77
CA GLN A 3 -24.23 4.79 -3.40
C GLN A 3 -23.57 5.40 -4.65
N SER A 4 -23.18 6.67 -4.57
CA SER A 4 -22.51 7.36 -5.67
C SER A 4 -20.99 7.12 -5.63
N ALA A 5 -20.37 6.99 -6.80
CA ALA A 5 -18.92 6.96 -6.92
C ALA A 5 -18.26 8.25 -6.39
N SER A 6 -18.94 9.41 -6.55
CA SER A 6 -18.44 10.71 -6.06
C SER A 6 -18.18 10.75 -4.55
N ASP A 7 -18.89 9.91 -3.78
CA ASP A 7 -18.78 9.87 -2.32
C ASP A 7 -17.68 8.90 -1.84
N ARG A 8 -16.93 8.27 -2.75
CA ARG A 8 -15.83 7.36 -2.42
C ARG A 8 -14.52 8.11 -2.28
N ARG A 9 -13.78 7.75 -1.22
CA ARG A 9 -12.40 8.18 -1.01
C ARG A 9 -11.54 6.95 -0.78
N THR A 10 -10.68 6.66 -1.74
CA THR A 10 -9.84 5.45 -1.69
C THR A 10 -8.39 5.86 -1.62
N PHE A 11 -7.75 5.61 -0.49
CA PHE A 11 -6.37 6.01 -0.28
C PHE A 11 -5.54 4.95 0.45
N ALA A 12 -4.24 4.98 0.20
CA ALA A 12 -3.26 4.17 0.91
C ALA A 12 -2.56 4.99 2.00
N ILE A 13 -2.24 4.34 3.09
CA ILE A 13 -1.28 4.84 4.08
C ILE A 13 0.09 4.25 3.76
N ILE A 14 1.07 5.13 3.58
CA ILE A 14 2.45 4.79 3.23
C ILE A 14 3.44 5.46 4.18
N SER A 15 4.53 4.79 4.47
CA SER A 15 5.58 5.34 5.34
C SER A 15 6.86 4.51 5.31
N HIS A 16 7.93 5.07 5.84
CA HIS A 16 9.07 4.30 6.33
C HIS A 16 8.66 3.46 7.57
N PRO A 17 9.32 2.31 7.84
CA PRO A 17 9.11 1.56 9.07
C PRO A 17 9.26 2.42 10.34
N ASP A 18 8.45 2.16 11.35
CA ASP A 18 8.42 2.86 12.64
C ASP A 18 7.99 4.35 12.59
N ALA A 19 7.61 4.92 11.46
CA ALA A 19 7.07 6.31 11.38
C ALA A 19 5.74 6.48 12.12
N GLY A 20 5.06 5.38 12.47
CA GLY A 20 3.80 5.39 13.22
C GLY A 20 2.57 5.11 12.38
N LYS A 21 2.76 4.56 11.17
CA LYS A 21 1.68 4.21 10.24
C LYS A 21 0.56 3.41 10.89
N THR A 22 0.87 2.25 11.47
CA THR A 22 -0.11 1.36 12.11
C THR A 22 -0.85 2.06 13.26
N THR A 23 -0.18 2.94 14.01
CA THR A 23 -0.82 3.75 15.05
C THR A 23 -1.84 4.72 14.44
N ILE A 24 -1.49 5.39 13.32
CA ILE A 24 -2.43 6.29 12.62
C ILE A 24 -3.60 5.47 12.06
N THR A 25 -3.35 4.33 11.41
CA THR A 25 -4.40 3.43 10.92
C THR A 25 -5.42 3.10 12.02
N GLU A 26 -4.96 2.68 13.20
CA GLU A 26 -5.84 2.38 14.35
C GLU A 26 -6.66 3.62 14.80
N LYS A 27 -6.06 4.82 14.74
CA LYS A 27 -6.78 6.06 15.06
C LYS A 27 -7.82 6.43 14.01
N LEU A 28 -7.53 6.21 12.73
CA LEU A 28 -8.51 6.41 11.66
C LEU A 28 -9.70 5.45 11.80
N LEU A 29 -9.44 4.18 12.14
CA LEU A 29 -10.51 3.20 12.41
C LEU A 29 -11.36 3.57 13.63
N LEU A 30 -10.74 4.15 14.66
CA LEU A 30 -11.43 4.66 15.83
C LEU A 30 -12.33 5.86 15.48
N LEU A 31 -11.84 6.80 14.68
CA LEU A 31 -12.62 7.93 14.16
C LEU A 31 -13.78 7.49 13.26
N GLY A 32 -13.57 6.44 12.46
CA GLY A 32 -14.61 5.81 11.64
C GLY A 32 -15.58 4.92 12.42
N ASN A 33 -15.49 4.84 13.76
CA ASN A 33 -16.30 3.99 14.62
C ASN A 33 -16.25 2.49 14.29
N LEU A 34 -15.18 2.03 13.64
CA LEU A 34 -14.98 0.60 13.37
C LEU A 34 -14.44 -0.16 14.58
N ILE A 35 -13.71 0.51 15.44
CA ILE A 35 -13.17 -0.04 16.68
C ILE A 35 -13.52 0.88 17.85
N GLN A 36 -13.67 0.33 19.04
CA GLN A 36 -14.00 1.11 20.24
C GLN A 36 -12.76 1.62 20.98
N VAL A 37 -11.63 0.94 20.82
CA VAL A 37 -10.35 1.29 21.45
C VAL A 37 -9.23 0.92 20.49
N ALA A 38 -8.32 1.85 20.24
CA ALA A 38 -7.17 1.59 19.37
C ALA A 38 -6.21 0.55 19.98
N GLY A 39 -5.72 -0.36 19.16
CA GLY A 39 -4.66 -1.30 19.51
C GLY A 39 -3.28 -0.64 19.59
N THR A 40 -2.28 -1.32 20.13
CA THR A 40 -0.89 -0.84 20.22
C THR A 40 0.07 -1.83 19.57
N VAL A 41 1.05 -1.31 18.81
CA VAL A 41 2.07 -2.11 18.10
C VAL A 41 3.20 -2.57 19.03
N LYS A 42 3.52 -1.82 20.06
CA LYS A 42 4.62 -2.12 21.01
C LYS A 42 4.13 -2.11 22.44
N GLY A 43 3.87 -3.30 22.96
CA GLY A 43 3.61 -3.47 24.39
C GLY A 43 3.81 -4.92 24.81
N ARG A 44 4.91 -5.21 25.54
CA ARG A 44 5.17 -6.54 26.13
C ARG A 44 4.06 -7.03 27.09
N LYS A 45 2.99 -6.24 27.28
CA LYS A 45 1.89 -6.51 28.23
C LYS A 45 0.50 -6.01 27.76
N SER A 46 0.28 -5.66 26.49
CA SER A 46 -1.07 -5.32 26.03
C SER A 46 -1.68 -6.52 25.30
N ASP A 47 -2.81 -7.01 25.78
CA ASP A 47 -3.57 -8.12 25.17
C ASP A 47 -4.26 -7.74 23.84
N ARG A 48 -4.03 -6.53 23.30
CA ARG A 48 -4.64 -6.03 22.05
C ARG A 48 -3.59 -5.65 21.04
N HIS A 49 -3.52 -6.43 19.97
CA HIS A 49 -2.72 -6.13 18.77
C HIS A 49 -3.49 -5.18 17.83
N ALA A 50 -2.77 -4.57 16.88
CA ALA A 50 -3.37 -3.73 15.85
C ALA A 50 -4.37 -4.54 15.01
N THR A 51 -5.49 -3.91 14.65
CA THR A 51 -6.56 -4.53 13.86
C THR A 51 -6.11 -4.81 12.42
N SER A 52 -5.16 -4.00 11.91
CA SER A 52 -4.56 -4.19 10.59
C SER A 52 -3.63 -5.42 10.51
N ASP A 53 -3.04 -5.84 11.64
CA ASP A 53 -2.12 -6.97 11.71
C ASP A 53 -2.92 -8.26 12.05
N TRP A 54 -3.25 -9.03 11.04
CA TRP A 54 -4.08 -10.22 11.19
C TRP A 54 -3.26 -11.52 11.30
N MET A 55 -2.06 -11.58 10.74
CA MET A 55 -1.19 -12.75 10.85
C MET A 55 -0.57 -12.87 12.25
N ALA A 56 -0.46 -14.10 12.76
CA ALA A 56 0.21 -14.34 14.05
C ALA A 56 1.66 -13.86 14.05
N MET A 57 2.35 -13.99 12.92
CA MET A 57 3.73 -13.54 12.75
C MET A 57 3.85 -12.00 12.75
N GLU A 58 2.89 -11.27 12.17
CA GLU A 58 2.84 -9.80 12.22
C GLU A 58 2.72 -9.33 13.68
N LYS A 59 1.83 -9.97 14.44
CA LYS A 59 1.61 -9.70 15.86
C LYS A 59 2.85 -10.01 16.72
N GLU A 60 3.52 -11.13 16.45
CA GLU A 60 4.71 -11.56 17.18
C GLU A 60 5.91 -10.65 16.90
N ARG A 61 6.13 -10.27 15.65
CA ARG A 61 7.26 -9.43 15.22
C ARG A 61 6.97 -7.93 15.29
N GLY A 62 5.70 -7.52 15.36
CA GLY A 62 5.27 -6.12 15.36
C GLY A 62 5.55 -5.39 14.05
N ILE A 63 5.48 -6.10 12.92
CA ILE A 63 5.65 -5.57 11.57
C ILE A 63 4.53 -6.06 10.67
N SER A 64 3.93 -5.16 9.89
CA SER A 64 2.95 -5.52 8.86
C SER A 64 3.66 -6.13 7.65
N VAL A 65 3.19 -7.29 7.20
CA VAL A 65 3.77 -8.06 6.09
C VAL A 65 2.94 -7.89 4.82
N THR A 66 1.63 -7.74 4.97
CA THR A 66 0.69 -7.62 3.85
C THR A 66 -0.18 -6.37 4.01
N SER A 67 -0.63 -5.81 2.87
CA SER A 67 -1.59 -4.72 2.89
C SER A 67 -2.95 -5.19 3.40
N SER A 68 -3.61 -4.37 4.21
CA SER A 68 -4.97 -4.58 4.68
C SER A 68 -5.93 -3.59 4.04
N VAL A 69 -7.14 -4.05 3.72
CA VAL A 69 -8.21 -3.20 3.17
C VAL A 69 -9.28 -3.02 4.23
N MET A 70 -9.68 -1.80 4.49
CA MET A 70 -10.70 -1.44 5.47
C MET A 70 -11.64 -0.39 4.91
N GLN A 71 -12.94 -0.56 5.15
CA GLN A 71 -13.96 0.35 4.65
C GLN A 71 -14.80 0.90 5.80
N PHE A 72 -15.00 2.22 5.83
CA PHE A 72 -15.82 2.88 6.85
C PHE A 72 -16.44 4.18 6.35
N PRO A 73 -17.63 4.55 6.88
CA PRO A 73 -18.23 5.84 6.61
C PRO A 73 -17.54 6.95 7.42
N TYR A 74 -17.31 8.10 6.78
CA TYR A 74 -16.79 9.29 7.44
C TYR A 74 -17.19 10.57 6.68
N ASN A 75 -17.77 11.56 7.36
CA ASN A 75 -18.18 12.85 6.80
C ASN A 75 -18.86 12.74 5.41
N ASP A 76 -20.00 12.03 5.36
CA ASP A 76 -20.80 11.75 4.16
C ASP A 76 -20.09 10.99 3.03
N CYS A 77 -18.83 10.60 3.24
CA CYS A 77 -18.07 9.77 2.32
C CYS A 77 -17.98 8.32 2.81
N MET A 78 -17.76 7.40 1.87
CA MET A 78 -17.31 6.05 2.16
C MET A 78 -15.79 6.00 1.92
N VAL A 79 -15.04 5.79 2.98
CA VAL A 79 -13.57 5.68 2.95
C VAL A 79 -13.17 4.24 2.72
N ASN A 80 -12.33 4.00 1.72
CA ASN A 80 -11.60 2.76 1.51
C ASN A 80 -10.14 3.02 1.88
N LEU A 81 -9.72 2.54 3.03
CA LEU A 81 -8.35 2.68 3.55
C LEU A 81 -7.56 1.41 3.25
N LEU A 82 -6.41 1.57 2.62
CA LEU A 82 -5.45 0.51 2.37
C LEU A 82 -4.20 0.75 3.22
N ASP A 83 -4.04 -0.05 4.27
CA ASP A 83 -2.84 -0.02 5.10
C ASP A 83 -1.77 -0.89 4.46
N THR A 84 -0.61 -0.30 4.10
CA THR A 84 0.46 -0.99 3.37
C THR A 84 1.57 -1.45 4.31
N PRO A 85 2.37 -2.48 3.96
CA PRO A 85 3.54 -2.83 4.75
C PRO A 85 4.58 -1.68 4.72
N GLY A 86 5.15 -1.36 5.89
CA GLY A 86 6.20 -0.34 5.99
C GLY A 86 7.56 -0.85 5.53
N HIS A 87 7.86 -2.14 5.72
CA HIS A 87 9.17 -2.73 5.44
C HIS A 87 9.44 -2.88 3.93
N GLU A 88 10.66 -2.56 3.49
CA GLU A 88 11.02 -2.59 2.06
C GLU A 88 10.96 -3.98 1.43
N ASP A 89 11.18 -5.05 2.20
CA ASP A 89 11.06 -6.43 1.71
C ASP A 89 9.66 -6.73 1.13
N PHE A 90 8.63 -5.98 1.53
CA PHE A 90 7.24 -6.12 1.06
C PHE A 90 6.81 -5.00 0.10
N SER A 91 7.78 -4.34 -0.55
CA SER A 91 7.51 -3.19 -1.43
C SER A 91 6.62 -3.54 -2.62
N GLU A 92 6.72 -4.74 -3.16
CA GLU A 92 5.90 -5.15 -4.31
C GLU A 92 4.40 -5.15 -3.96
N ASP A 93 4.01 -5.60 -2.76
CA ASP A 93 2.63 -5.52 -2.30
C ASP A 93 2.17 -4.07 -2.14
N THR A 94 3.04 -3.19 -1.62
CA THR A 94 2.77 -1.75 -1.53
C THR A 94 2.57 -1.13 -2.90
N TYR A 95 3.43 -1.45 -3.88
CA TYR A 95 3.32 -0.87 -5.23
C TYR A 95 2.04 -1.32 -5.95
N ARG A 96 1.67 -2.60 -5.83
CA ARG A 96 0.37 -3.09 -6.34
C ARG A 96 -0.80 -2.41 -5.65
N THR A 97 -0.74 -2.23 -4.34
CA THR A 97 -1.78 -1.54 -3.57
C THR A 97 -1.95 -0.09 -4.02
N LEU A 98 -0.85 0.62 -4.29
CA LEU A 98 -0.89 1.99 -4.82
C LEU A 98 -1.56 2.09 -6.19
N THR A 99 -1.64 1.00 -6.97
CA THR A 99 -2.40 1.00 -8.22
C THR A 99 -3.91 1.09 -8.02
N ALA A 100 -4.39 0.67 -6.86
CA ALA A 100 -5.82 0.61 -6.55
C ALA A 100 -6.37 1.85 -5.86
N VAL A 101 -5.53 2.84 -5.54
CA VAL A 101 -5.94 4.04 -4.80
C VAL A 101 -5.95 5.30 -5.66
N ASP A 102 -6.65 6.33 -5.20
CA ASP A 102 -6.79 7.63 -5.88
C ASP A 102 -5.98 8.73 -5.19
N SER A 103 -5.50 8.48 -3.97
CA SER A 103 -4.63 9.38 -3.20
C SER A 103 -3.82 8.60 -2.17
N SER A 104 -2.86 9.23 -1.51
CA SER A 104 -2.03 8.60 -0.47
C SER A 104 -1.82 9.51 0.72
N LEU A 105 -1.80 8.93 1.91
CA LEU A 105 -1.37 9.56 3.15
C LEU A 105 0.06 9.10 3.46
N MET A 106 1.01 10.00 3.35
CA MET A 106 2.42 9.75 3.65
C MET A 106 2.71 10.13 5.10
N VAL A 107 3.19 9.19 5.89
CA VAL A 107 3.56 9.43 7.29
C VAL A 107 5.06 9.57 7.40
N ILE A 108 5.52 10.69 7.95
CA ILE A 108 6.92 11.05 8.15
C ILE A 108 7.21 11.08 9.65
N ASP A 109 8.32 10.51 10.08
CA ASP A 109 8.81 10.61 11.44
C ASP A 109 9.48 11.96 11.65
N GLY A 110 8.92 12.83 12.48
CA GLY A 110 9.45 14.18 12.71
C GLY A 110 10.89 14.23 13.23
N ALA A 111 11.36 13.19 13.92
CA ALA A 111 12.73 13.11 14.39
C ALA A 111 13.72 12.66 13.31
N LYS A 112 13.28 11.84 12.35
CA LYS A 112 14.12 11.26 11.31
C LYS A 112 14.04 12.02 9.97
N GLY A 113 12.90 12.62 9.67
CA GLY A 113 12.64 13.28 8.39
C GLY A 113 12.36 12.31 7.25
N VAL A 114 12.80 12.67 6.05
CA VAL A 114 12.62 11.87 4.83
C VAL A 114 13.65 10.76 4.77
N GLU A 115 13.20 9.51 4.79
CA GLU A 115 14.04 8.32 4.75
C GLU A 115 13.97 7.66 3.35
N ASP A 116 14.96 6.82 2.98
CA ASP A 116 15.08 6.19 1.65
C ASP A 116 13.79 5.49 1.19
N ARG A 117 13.07 4.86 2.10
CA ARG A 117 11.80 4.22 1.77
C ARG A 117 10.74 5.22 1.34
N THR A 118 10.69 6.39 1.96
CA THR A 118 9.77 7.49 1.61
C THR A 118 10.02 7.97 0.18
N ILE A 119 11.30 8.08 -0.22
CA ILE A 119 11.69 8.48 -1.58
C ILE A 119 11.17 7.46 -2.61
N LYS A 120 11.44 6.16 -2.38
CA LYS A 120 10.96 5.09 -3.28
C LYS A 120 9.43 5.08 -3.43
N LEU A 121 8.70 5.31 -2.34
CA LEU A 121 7.23 5.38 -2.36
C LEU A 121 6.74 6.60 -3.12
N MET A 122 7.40 7.75 -2.94
CA MET A 122 7.11 8.97 -3.69
C MET A 122 7.29 8.77 -5.20
N ASP A 123 8.38 8.09 -5.62
CA ASP A 123 8.62 7.81 -7.03
C ASP A 123 7.48 6.98 -7.66
N VAL A 124 6.95 6.01 -6.92
CA VAL A 124 5.79 5.23 -7.40
C VAL A 124 4.52 6.07 -7.50
N CYS A 125 4.26 6.93 -6.52
CA CYS A 125 3.12 7.85 -6.56
C CYS A 125 3.23 8.83 -7.73
N ARG A 126 4.44 9.33 -8.02
CA ARG A 126 4.72 10.27 -9.12
C ARG A 126 4.45 9.66 -10.49
N LEU A 127 4.67 8.37 -10.70
CA LEU A 127 4.37 7.70 -11.98
C LEU A 127 2.90 7.82 -12.40
N ARG A 128 2.02 8.23 -11.48
CA ARG A 128 0.57 8.32 -11.69
C ARG A 128 -0.02 9.65 -11.27
N ASP A 129 0.83 10.63 -10.97
CA ASP A 129 0.41 11.93 -10.43
C ASP A 129 -0.56 11.78 -9.24
N THR A 130 -0.33 10.74 -8.41
CA THR A 130 -1.19 10.44 -7.25
C THR A 130 -1.09 11.56 -6.23
N PRO A 131 -2.19 12.23 -5.86
CA PRO A 131 -2.21 13.24 -4.81
C PRO A 131 -1.73 12.67 -3.47
N ILE A 132 -0.82 13.39 -2.82
CA ILE A 132 -0.22 12.96 -1.55
C ILE A 132 -0.47 14.03 -0.49
N LEU A 133 -1.00 13.62 0.66
CA LEU A 133 -1.01 14.39 1.88
C LEU A 133 0.08 13.85 2.80
N SER A 134 0.86 14.72 3.43
CA SER A 134 1.93 14.35 4.36
C SER A 134 1.51 14.63 5.81
N PHE A 135 1.78 13.68 6.70
CA PHE A 135 1.59 13.82 8.14
C PHE A 135 2.93 13.64 8.86
N VAL A 136 3.46 14.71 9.40
CA VAL A 136 4.67 14.71 10.24
C VAL A 136 4.26 14.31 11.65
N ASN A 137 4.64 13.12 12.04
CA ASN A 137 4.23 12.44 13.26
C ASN A 137 5.28 12.56 14.36
N LYS A 138 4.85 12.31 15.60
CA LYS A 138 5.67 12.22 16.81
C LYS A 138 6.06 13.57 17.39
N MET A 139 5.22 14.58 17.26
CA MET A 139 5.41 15.90 17.88
C MET A 139 5.53 15.86 19.41
N ASP A 140 5.13 14.75 20.04
CA ASP A 140 5.31 14.46 21.47
C ASP A 140 6.77 14.13 21.85
N ARG A 141 7.69 14.17 20.89
CA ARG A 141 9.14 13.92 21.06
C ARG A 141 9.92 15.10 20.53
N ASP A 142 11.20 15.16 20.88
CA ASP A 142 12.13 16.08 20.25
C ASP A 142 12.27 15.70 18.78
N ILE A 143 11.90 16.60 17.90
CA ILE A 143 11.93 16.45 16.45
C ILE A 143 12.95 17.41 15.85
N ARG A 144 13.18 17.29 14.55
CA ARG A 144 13.95 18.30 13.78
C ARG A 144 13.11 19.56 13.62
N ASP A 145 13.79 20.67 13.31
CA ASP A 145 13.08 21.93 13.05
C ASP A 145 12.00 21.73 11.97
N PRO A 146 10.75 22.20 12.20
CA PRO A 146 9.67 22.04 11.23
C PRO A 146 9.94 22.68 9.87
N ILE A 147 10.68 23.81 9.81
CA ILE A 147 11.08 24.44 8.54
C ILE A 147 12.06 23.53 7.80
N ASP A 148 13.09 23.03 8.48
CA ASP A 148 14.04 22.08 7.88
C ASP A 148 13.35 20.81 7.34
N LEU A 149 12.29 20.35 8.01
CA LEU A 149 11.49 19.22 7.54
C LEU A 149 10.70 19.52 6.28
N LEU A 150 10.12 20.74 6.17
CA LEU A 150 9.46 21.17 4.94
C LEU A 150 10.44 21.29 3.78
N ASP A 151 11.58 21.92 4.01
CA ASP A 151 12.64 22.06 3.01
C ASP A 151 13.14 20.69 2.54
N GLU A 152 13.34 19.75 3.46
CA GLU A 152 13.73 18.39 3.10
C GLU A 152 12.65 17.66 2.28
N ILE A 153 11.37 17.81 2.61
CA ILE A 153 10.25 17.26 1.82
C ILE A 153 10.32 17.81 0.40
N GLU A 154 10.54 19.12 0.24
CA GLU A 154 10.62 19.74 -1.08
C GLU A 154 11.87 19.31 -1.86
N GLU A 155 13.03 19.36 -1.22
CA GLU A 155 14.30 19.06 -1.88
C GLU A 155 14.46 17.58 -2.22
N VAL A 156 14.08 16.69 -1.31
CA VAL A 156 14.28 15.24 -1.46
C VAL A 156 13.14 14.60 -2.23
N LEU A 157 11.90 14.92 -1.88
CA LEU A 157 10.73 14.34 -2.55
C LEU A 157 10.33 15.09 -3.82
N LYS A 158 10.95 16.24 -4.14
CA LYS A 158 10.66 17.04 -5.35
C LYS A 158 9.17 17.37 -5.51
N ILE A 159 8.52 17.73 -4.42
CA ILE A 159 7.12 18.15 -4.36
C ILE A 159 7.02 19.37 -3.48
N LYS A 160 6.20 20.37 -3.86
CA LYS A 160 5.96 21.54 -3.00
C LYS A 160 5.30 21.09 -1.70
N ALA A 161 5.73 21.63 -0.57
CA ALA A 161 5.15 21.37 0.75
C ALA A 161 4.37 22.61 1.22
N ALA A 162 3.08 22.45 1.50
CA ALA A 162 2.23 23.51 2.03
C ALA A 162 1.77 23.14 3.45
N PRO A 163 2.27 23.78 4.50
CA PRO A 163 1.82 23.52 5.86
C PRO A 163 0.36 23.97 6.04
N ILE A 164 -0.48 23.06 6.48
CA ILE A 164 -1.88 23.36 6.81
C ILE A 164 -1.99 23.79 8.26
N ASN A 165 -1.24 23.14 9.12
CA ASN A 165 -1.06 23.53 10.51
C ASN A 165 0.43 23.68 10.84
N TRP A 166 0.72 24.39 11.92
CA TRP A 166 2.06 24.59 12.43
C TRP A 166 2.16 24.18 13.89
N PRO A 167 3.19 23.44 14.31
CA PRO A 167 3.33 23.00 15.69
C PRO A 167 3.70 24.19 16.61
N ILE A 168 3.12 24.20 17.79
CA ILE A 168 3.44 25.14 18.85
C ILE A 168 4.26 24.39 19.90
N GLY A 169 5.58 24.55 19.80
CA GLY A 169 6.54 23.77 20.58
C GLY A 169 6.69 22.32 20.09
N MET A 170 7.56 21.55 20.74
CA MET A 170 7.81 20.13 20.45
C MET A 170 8.21 19.37 21.72
N GLY A 171 8.15 18.05 21.67
CA GLY A 171 8.51 17.18 22.78
C GLY A 171 7.70 17.46 24.02
N ARG A 172 8.37 17.78 25.13
CA ARG A 172 7.70 18.11 26.40
C ARG A 172 7.03 19.47 26.40
N GLU A 173 7.44 20.34 25.50
CA GLU A 173 6.90 21.70 25.35
C GLU A 173 5.83 21.78 24.26
N PHE A 174 5.46 20.63 23.66
CA PHE A 174 4.41 20.58 22.65
C PHE A 174 3.06 20.97 23.27
N ARG A 175 2.50 22.10 22.79
CA ARG A 175 1.27 22.71 23.31
C ARG A 175 0.09 22.50 22.36
N GLY A 176 0.35 22.26 21.08
CA GLY A 176 -0.70 22.12 20.07
C GLY A 176 -0.22 22.47 18.68
N VAL A 177 -1.20 22.79 17.83
CA VAL A 177 -0.93 23.29 16.47
C VAL A 177 -1.81 24.50 16.18
N TYR A 178 -1.32 25.42 15.35
CA TYR A 178 -2.11 26.47 14.75
C TYR A 178 -2.47 26.11 13.31
N ASN A 179 -3.74 26.18 12.95
CA ASN A 179 -4.19 25.94 11.58
C ASN A 179 -4.30 27.28 10.82
N PHE A 180 -3.51 27.43 9.74
CA PHE A 180 -3.42 28.65 8.94
C PHE A 180 -4.71 28.99 8.18
N TYR A 181 -5.54 28.00 7.85
CA TYR A 181 -6.71 28.16 6.99
C TYR A 181 -8.00 28.37 7.76
N THR A 182 -8.04 27.95 9.01
CA THR A 182 -9.20 28.13 9.91
C THR A 182 -8.97 29.18 10.98
N ASP A 183 -7.76 29.74 11.06
CA ASP A 183 -7.30 30.66 12.09
C ASP A 183 -7.66 30.14 13.50
N THR A 184 -7.21 28.91 13.76
CA THR A 184 -7.59 28.19 14.98
C THR A 184 -6.37 27.53 15.62
N ILE A 185 -6.18 27.76 16.91
CA ILE A 185 -5.22 27.02 17.74
C ILE A 185 -5.94 25.78 18.28
N HIS A 186 -5.39 24.61 18.00
CA HIS A 186 -5.78 23.35 18.60
C HIS A 186 -4.84 23.07 19.77
N VAL A 187 -5.34 23.05 20.99
CA VAL A 187 -4.53 22.91 22.20
C VAL A 187 -4.37 21.41 22.53
N TYR A 188 -3.12 20.98 22.63
CA TYR A 188 -2.79 19.62 23.00
C TYR A 188 -2.97 19.39 24.51
N VAL A 189 -3.86 18.47 24.86
CA VAL A 189 -4.02 18.02 26.23
C VAL A 189 -3.48 16.60 26.33
N GLN A 190 -2.44 16.41 27.14
CA GLN A 190 -1.84 15.08 27.32
C GLN A 190 -2.84 14.13 27.98
N GLY A 191 -3.48 13.29 27.16
CA GLY A 191 -4.44 12.28 27.59
C GLY A 191 -3.81 10.90 27.74
N LYS A 192 -4.51 9.99 28.40
CA LYS A 192 -4.14 8.56 28.43
C LYS A 192 -4.57 7.88 27.13
N GLY A 193 -3.89 8.18 26.07
CA GLY A 193 -3.68 7.64 24.73
C GLY A 193 -4.68 6.72 24.02
N HIS A 194 -5.79 6.29 24.59
CA HIS A 194 -6.65 5.23 24.03
C HIS A 194 -8.08 5.66 23.68
N THR A 195 -8.49 6.85 24.05
CA THR A 195 -9.83 7.40 23.80
C THR A 195 -9.72 8.70 23.02
N LEU A 196 -10.68 8.94 22.11
CA LEU A 196 -10.83 10.25 21.46
C LEU A 196 -11.14 11.29 22.53
N MET A 197 -10.33 12.33 22.63
CA MET A 197 -10.62 13.50 23.44
C MET A 197 -11.10 14.62 22.53
N ASP A 198 -12.02 15.44 23.01
CA ASP A 198 -12.40 16.66 22.31
C ASP A 198 -11.24 17.66 22.40
N ASP A 199 -10.84 18.21 21.25
CA ASP A 199 -9.79 19.21 21.18
C ASP A 199 -10.31 20.55 21.71
N ILE A 200 -9.51 21.18 22.56
CA ILE A 200 -9.75 22.57 22.95
C ILE A 200 -9.34 23.42 21.75
N GLN A 201 -10.30 24.11 21.16
CA GLN A 201 -10.09 24.98 20.01
C GLN A 201 -10.24 26.43 20.42
N VAL A 202 -9.26 27.24 20.06
CA VAL A 202 -9.26 28.68 20.28
C VAL A 202 -9.19 29.39 18.91
N LYS A 203 -10.22 30.16 18.58
CA LYS A 203 -10.29 30.90 17.31
C LYS A 203 -9.65 32.25 17.41
N GLY A 204 -8.96 32.63 16.33
CA GLY A 204 -8.30 33.93 16.22
C GLY A 204 -6.95 33.93 16.92
N LEU A 205 -5.86 33.98 16.16
CA LEU A 205 -4.50 34.00 16.70
C LEU A 205 -4.27 35.16 17.65
N GLU A 206 -4.82 36.32 17.30
CA GLU A 206 -4.69 37.58 18.10
C GLU A 206 -5.73 37.71 19.22
N SER A 207 -6.59 36.71 19.43
CA SER A 207 -7.64 36.78 20.45
C SER A 207 -7.06 36.77 21.88
N PRO A 208 -7.73 37.36 22.87
CA PRO A 208 -7.33 37.25 24.27
C PRO A 208 -7.23 35.81 24.75
N GLU A 209 -8.12 34.96 24.26
CA GLU A 209 -8.18 33.51 24.57
C GLU A 209 -6.96 32.78 24.02
N ALA A 210 -6.45 33.17 22.84
CA ALA A 210 -5.22 32.64 22.27
C ALA A 210 -4.00 33.01 23.14
N ARG A 211 -3.93 34.28 23.57
CA ARG A 211 -2.87 34.73 24.47
C ARG A 211 -2.92 34.00 25.82
N GLU A 212 -4.10 33.77 26.36
CA GLU A 212 -4.26 33.00 27.60
C GLU A 212 -3.82 31.54 27.42
N ALA A 213 -4.20 30.90 26.30
CA ALA A 213 -3.84 29.52 26.01
C ALA A 213 -2.32 29.32 25.79
N LEU A 214 -1.66 30.29 25.17
CA LEU A 214 -0.22 30.27 24.88
C LEU A 214 0.64 30.76 26.04
N GLY A 215 0.08 31.64 26.91
CA GLY A 215 0.78 32.23 28.05
C GLY A 215 1.99 33.05 27.63
N ASP A 216 3.12 32.89 28.32
CA ASP A 216 4.37 33.65 28.10
C ASP A 216 4.99 33.41 26.71
N TYR A 217 4.58 32.37 25.98
CA TYR A 217 5.08 32.05 24.64
C TYR A 217 4.30 32.72 23.52
N ALA A 218 3.25 33.49 23.81
CA ALA A 218 2.34 34.02 22.79
C ALA A 218 3.05 34.89 21.76
N ASP A 219 3.91 35.80 22.20
CA ASP A 219 4.58 36.74 21.30
C ASP A 219 5.61 36.04 20.41
N ASP A 220 6.37 35.08 20.95
CA ASP A 220 7.33 34.25 20.18
C ASP A 220 6.61 33.41 19.11
N VAL A 221 5.48 32.79 19.48
CA VAL A 221 4.64 31.99 18.57
C VAL A 221 4.05 32.86 17.46
N PHE A 222 3.57 34.08 17.80
CA PHE A 222 3.00 35.00 16.79
C PHE A 222 4.06 35.44 15.77
N GLU A 223 5.27 35.76 16.23
CA GLU A 223 6.39 36.15 15.35
C GLU A 223 6.80 34.95 14.46
N GLU A 224 6.92 33.74 15.00
CA GLU A 224 7.22 32.55 14.25
C GLU A 224 6.17 32.26 13.17
N LEU A 225 4.88 32.30 13.52
CA LEU A 225 3.78 32.03 12.58
C LEU A 225 3.72 33.02 11.42
N GLU A 226 3.99 34.32 11.66
CA GLU A 226 4.06 35.32 10.61
C GLU A 226 5.25 35.07 9.66
N LEU A 227 6.41 34.67 10.20
CA LEU A 227 7.58 34.28 9.39
C LEU A 227 7.28 33.09 8.53
N VAL A 228 6.72 32.03 9.11
CA VAL A 228 6.37 30.78 8.40
C VAL A 228 5.36 31.05 7.28
N LYS A 229 4.31 31.84 7.56
CA LYS A 229 3.31 32.20 6.57
C LYS A 229 3.88 32.96 5.37
N GLY A 230 4.94 33.74 5.60
CA GLY A 230 5.64 34.48 4.53
C GLY A 230 6.67 33.62 3.76
N ALA A 231 7.16 32.55 4.35
CA ALA A 231 8.25 31.74 3.81
C ALA A 231 7.81 30.44 3.15
N THR A 232 6.58 29.94 3.41
CA THR A 232 6.11 28.63 2.95
C THR A 232 5.11 28.75 1.80
N ASN A 233 4.89 27.65 1.08
CA ASN A 233 3.88 27.59 0.03
C ASN A 233 2.47 27.63 0.62
N LEU A 234 1.57 28.30 -0.09
CA LEU A 234 0.14 28.22 0.20
C LEU A 234 -0.45 26.97 -0.44
N PHE A 235 -1.45 26.38 0.24
CA PHE A 235 -2.18 25.25 -0.31
C PHE A 235 -2.99 25.65 -1.54
N ASP A 236 -2.77 24.93 -2.63
CA ASP A 236 -3.50 25.05 -3.88
C ASP A 236 -4.12 23.69 -4.24
N MET A 237 -5.44 23.67 -4.47
CA MET A 237 -6.19 22.46 -4.72
C MET A 237 -5.81 21.80 -6.05
N ASP A 238 -5.58 22.58 -7.10
CA ASP A 238 -5.26 22.04 -8.43
C ASP A 238 -3.84 21.47 -8.44
N GLU A 239 -2.89 22.13 -7.77
CA GLU A 239 -1.54 21.58 -7.59
C GLU A 239 -1.55 20.30 -6.73
N PHE A 240 -2.37 20.25 -5.68
CA PHE A 240 -2.55 19.01 -4.88
C PHE A 240 -3.12 17.87 -5.72
N LEU A 241 -4.22 18.10 -6.43
CA LEU A 241 -4.88 17.09 -7.25
C LEU A 241 -4.00 16.60 -8.41
N SER A 242 -3.08 17.43 -8.88
CA SER A 242 -2.10 17.05 -9.92
C SER A 242 -0.80 16.44 -9.37
N GLY A 243 -0.70 16.18 -8.07
CA GLY A 243 0.46 15.56 -7.42
C GLY A 243 1.71 16.47 -7.36
N LYS A 244 1.56 17.79 -7.53
CA LYS A 244 2.66 18.77 -7.54
C LYS A 244 2.90 19.43 -6.19
N LEU A 245 1.88 19.42 -5.32
CA LEU A 245 1.90 19.99 -3.99
C LEU A 245 1.36 19.00 -2.98
N ALA A 246 2.03 18.86 -1.84
CA ALA A 246 1.57 18.06 -0.70
C ALA A 246 1.18 18.99 0.46
N PRO A 247 -0.09 18.99 0.90
CA PRO A 247 -0.45 19.58 2.18
C PRO A 247 0.22 18.81 3.31
N VAL A 248 0.81 19.54 4.27
CA VAL A 248 1.55 18.97 5.39
C VAL A 248 0.84 19.28 6.71
N PHE A 249 0.58 18.24 7.49
CA PHE A 249 0.05 18.31 8.84
C PHE A 249 1.09 17.84 9.85
N PHE A 250 1.13 18.53 10.99
CA PHE A 250 1.94 18.13 12.14
C PHE A 250 1.03 17.61 13.27
N GLY A 251 1.47 16.54 13.95
CA GLY A 251 0.70 15.98 15.04
C GLY A 251 1.37 14.80 15.73
N THR A 252 0.63 14.12 16.61
CA THR A 252 1.11 12.91 17.28
C THR A 252 0.05 11.82 17.30
N ALA A 253 0.35 10.70 16.64
CA ALA A 253 -0.54 9.55 16.62
C ALA A 253 -0.68 8.90 18.01
N LEU A 254 0.41 8.85 18.77
CA LEU A 254 0.39 8.30 20.13
C LEU A 254 -0.47 9.17 21.06
N GLY A 255 -0.33 10.48 20.95
CA GLY A 255 -1.11 11.47 21.68
C GLY A 255 -2.55 11.64 21.17
N ASN A 256 -2.90 10.99 20.05
CA ASN A 256 -4.21 11.10 19.41
C ASN A 256 -4.57 12.56 19.01
N PHE A 257 -3.58 13.31 18.52
CA PHE A 257 -3.72 14.74 18.26
C PHE A 257 -3.38 15.09 16.80
N GLY A 258 -4.17 15.97 16.20
CA GLY A 258 -4.05 16.42 14.80
C GLY A 258 -4.57 15.43 13.76
N ILE A 259 -4.96 14.21 14.14
CA ILE A 259 -5.41 13.16 13.20
C ILE A 259 -6.84 13.41 12.72
N ARG A 260 -7.73 13.89 13.57
CA ARG A 260 -9.11 14.21 13.22
C ARG A 260 -9.17 15.36 12.19
N GLU A 261 -8.43 16.42 12.44
CA GLU A 261 -8.32 17.58 11.55
C GLU A 261 -7.74 17.16 10.20
N MET A 262 -6.64 16.42 10.21
CA MET A 262 -6.03 15.86 9.00
C MET A 262 -7.03 15.00 8.23
N LEU A 263 -7.76 14.09 8.89
CA LEU A 263 -8.72 13.23 8.20
C LEU A 263 -9.91 14.02 7.64
N ASN A 264 -10.42 15.03 8.37
CA ASN A 264 -11.49 15.89 7.90
C ASN A 264 -11.11 16.59 6.59
N ASP A 265 -9.94 17.21 6.56
CA ASP A 265 -9.46 17.93 5.39
C ASP A 265 -9.07 16.96 4.27
N PHE A 266 -8.44 15.85 4.58
CA PHE A 266 -8.07 14.86 3.58
C PHE A 266 -9.30 14.28 2.86
N VAL A 267 -10.34 13.87 3.58
CA VAL A 267 -11.58 13.35 2.97
C VAL A 267 -12.28 14.41 2.12
N ARG A 268 -12.18 15.68 2.51
CA ARG A 268 -12.74 16.79 1.74
C ARG A 268 -11.95 17.09 0.45
N TRP A 269 -10.61 16.97 0.47
CA TRP A 269 -9.72 17.33 -0.64
C TRP A 269 -9.37 16.13 -1.54
N ALA A 270 -9.32 14.92 -0.97
CA ALA A 270 -9.00 13.73 -1.75
C ALA A 270 -9.97 13.57 -2.93
N PRO A 271 -9.46 13.19 -4.10
CA PRO A 271 -10.30 13.06 -5.28
C PRO A 271 -11.33 11.93 -5.13
N ALA A 272 -12.46 12.06 -5.81
CA ALA A 272 -13.31 10.95 -6.15
C ALA A 272 -12.55 9.95 -7.05
N PRO A 273 -13.09 8.75 -7.31
CA PRO A 273 -12.41 7.75 -8.14
C PRO A 273 -11.94 8.31 -9.47
N GLN A 274 -10.64 8.21 -9.72
CA GLN A 274 -10.00 8.78 -10.90
C GLN A 274 -10.07 7.82 -12.10
N PRO A 275 -10.00 8.35 -13.34
CA PRO A 275 -9.92 7.53 -14.55
C PRO A 275 -8.76 6.53 -14.50
N ARG A 276 -8.94 5.37 -15.14
CA ARG A 276 -7.94 4.30 -15.19
C ARG A 276 -7.61 3.93 -16.63
N GLN A 277 -6.32 3.82 -16.90
CA GLN A 277 -5.85 3.42 -18.23
C GLN A 277 -5.97 1.91 -18.43
N THR A 278 -6.43 1.53 -19.60
CA THR A 278 -6.35 0.17 -20.13
C THR A 278 -5.48 0.17 -21.39
N LEU A 279 -5.16 -1.01 -21.90
CA LEU A 279 -4.44 -1.10 -23.18
C LEU A 279 -5.28 -0.56 -24.34
N GLU A 280 -6.61 -0.59 -24.23
CA GLU A 280 -7.56 -0.25 -25.29
C GLU A 280 -8.02 1.22 -25.19
N ARG A 281 -8.28 1.73 -24.00
CA ARG A 281 -8.81 3.08 -23.77
C ARG A 281 -8.72 3.49 -22.29
N GLU A 282 -9.03 4.74 -22.01
CA GLU A 282 -9.28 5.20 -20.66
C GLU A 282 -10.69 4.81 -20.21
N VAL A 283 -10.83 4.40 -18.94
CA VAL A 283 -12.11 4.07 -18.27
C VAL A 283 -12.36 5.08 -17.18
N THR A 284 -13.57 5.69 -17.17
CA THR A 284 -13.98 6.67 -16.17
C THR A 284 -14.97 6.07 -15.17
N ALA A 285 -14.94 6.59 -13.93
CA ALA A 285 -15.85 6.13 -12.87
C ALA A 285 -17.33 6.41 -13.14
N SER A 286 -17.64 7.31 -14.07
CA SER A 286 -19.01 7.70 -14.46
C SER A 286 -19.65 6.77 -15.50
N GLU A 287 -18.91 5.81 -16.05
CA GLU A 287 -19.47 4.85 -17.01
C GLU A 287 -20.44 3.89 -16.33
N ASP A 288 -21.55 3.57 -17.04
CA ASP A 288 -22.60 2.69 -16.52
C ASP A 288 -22.17 1.21 -16.47
N LYS A 289 -21.32 0.79 -17.41
CA LYS A 289 -20.87 -0.61 -17.50
C LYS A 289 -19.83 -0.91 -16.45
N PHE A 290 -19.99 -2.03 -15.79
CA PHE A 290 -19.05 -2.52 -14.79
C PHE A 290 -17.69 -2.84 -15.41
N SER A 291 -16.64 -2.37 -14.74
CA SER A 291 -15.29 -2.84 -14.93
C SER A 291 -14.47 -2.77 -13.62
N GLY A 292 -13.52 -3.66 -13.48
CA GLY A 292 -12.61 -3.68 -12.34
C GLY A 292 -11.43 -4.60 -12.55
N PHE A 293 -10.37 -4.41 -11.76
CA PHE A 293 -9.16 -5.21 -11.82
C PHE A 293 -8.74 -5.74 -10.46
N VAL A 294 -8.09 -6.89 -10.47
CA VAL A 294 -7.55 -7.54 -9.28
C VAL A 294 -6.12 -7.06 -9.04
N PHE A 295 -5.88 -6.41 -7.90
CA PHE A 295 -4.55 -5.92 -7.54
C PHE A 295 -3.85 -6.76 -6.47
N LYS A 296 -4.61 -7.62 -5.77
CA LYS A 296 -4.09 -8.44 -4.67
C LYS A 296 -4.85 -9.75 -4.55
N ILE A 297 -4.12 -10.81 -4.19
CA ILE A 297 -4.71 -12.09 -3.76
C ILE A 297 -4.17 -12.40 -2.37
N GLN A 298 -5.03 -12.92 -1.51
CA GLN A 298 -4.67 -13.30 -0.16
C GLN A 298 -5.35 -14.61 0.23
N ALA A 299 -4.55 -15.59 0.68
CA ALA A 299 -5.07 -16.85 1.18
C ALA A 299 -5.12 -16.88 2.72
N ASN A 300 -5.93 -17.79 3.23
CA ASN A 300 -5.96 -18.19 4.64
C ASN A 300 -6.15 -17.01 5.63
N MET A 301 -6.94 -16.00 5.25
CA MET A 301 -7.29 -14.89 6.15
C MET A 301 -8.04 -15.39 7.39
N ASP A 302 -8.84 -16.46 7.24
CA ASP A 302 -9.43 -17.18 8.36
C ASP A 302 -8.67 -18.51 8.55
N PRO A 303 -7.97 -18.72 9.67
CA PRO A 303 -7.24 -19.96 9.94
C PRO A 303 -8.12 -21.22 9.90
N LYS A 304 -9.43 -21.08 10.08
CA LYS A 304 -10.40 -22.19 10.05
C LYS A 304 -10.85 -22.56 8.64
N HIS A 305 -10.68 -21.67 7.70
CA HIS A 305 -11.11 -21.84 6.30
C HIS A 305 -9.92 -21.62 5.37
N ARG A 306 -9.54 -22.64 4.60
CA ARG A 306 -8.53 -22.52 3.52
C ARG A 306 -9.16 -21.84 2.31
N ASP A 307 -9.47 -20.57 2.43
CA ASP A 307 -10.02 -19.77 1.35
C ASP A 307 -8.99 -18.80 0.79
N ARG A 308 -9.22 -18.38 -0.44
CA ARG A 308 -8.42 -17.36 -1.12
C ARG A 308 -9.36 -16.26 -1.57
N ILE A 309 -8.96 -15.02 -1.30
CA ILE A 309 -9.71 -13.83 -1.68
C ILE A 309 -8.90 -13.04 -2.70
N ALA A 310 -9.52 -12.71 -3.82
CA ALA A 310 -8.99 -11.75 -4.78
C ALA A 310 -9.61 -10.37 -4.47
N PHE A 311 -8.75 -9.38 -4.22
CA PHE A 311 -9.17 -8.00 -3.99
C PHE A 311 -9.26 -7.28 -5.31
N MET A 312 -10.45 -6.82 -5.65
CA MET A 312 -10.76 -6.14 -6.89
C MET A 312 -11.13 -4.69 -6.64
N ARG A 313 -10.46 -3.77 -7.33
CA ARG A 313 -10.85 -2.36 -7.44
C ARG A 313 -11.90 -2.22 -8.52
N ILE A 314 -13.05 -1.64 -8.20
CA ILE A 314 -14.08 -1.27 -9.17
C ILE A 314 -13.68 0.06 -9.80
N CYS A 315 -13.60 0.11 -11.13
CA CYS A 315 -13.19 1.29 -11.89
C CYS A 315 -14.37 2.02 -12.52
N SER A 316 -15.42 1.30 -12.92
CA SER A 316 -16.65 1.86 -13.50
C SER A 316 -17.86 1.02 -13.16
N GLY A 317 -19.03 1.61 -13.32
CA GLY A 317 -20.31 0.95 -13.14
C GLY A 317 -20.59 0.49 -11.72
N LYS A 318 -21.44 -0.53 -11.61
CA LYS A 318 -21.95 -1.03 -10.34
C LYS A 318 -21.87 -2.55 -10.28
N TYR A 319 -21.28 -3.07 -9.23
CA TYR A 319 -21.41 -4.48 -8.84
C TYR A 319 -22.78 -4.72 -8.21
N SER A 320 -23.45 -5.78 -8.61
CA SER A 320 -24.62 -6.32 -7.93
C SER A 320 -24.44 -7.82 -7.70
N LYS A 321 -24.85 -8.30 -6.54
CA LYS A 321 -24.71 -9.70 -6.14
C LYS A 321 -25.31 -10.66 -7.17
N GLY A 322 -24.54 -11.65 -7.55
CA GLY A 322 -24.95 -12.65 -8.53
C GLY A 322 -24.87 -12.19 -9.99
N MET A 323 -24.34 -10.98 -10.29
CA MET A 323 -24.15 -10.54 -11.68
C MET A 323 -23.17 -11.44 -12.43
N LYS A 324 -23.31 -11.48 -13.76
CA LYS A 324 -22.36 -12.13 -14.66
C LYS A 324 -21.32 -11.11 -15.10
N MET A 325 -20.07 -11.50 -15.05
CA MET A 325 -18.94 -10.71 -15.53
C MET A 325 -18.11 -11.53 -16.50
N LYS A 326 -17.54 -10.88 -17.49
CA LYS A 326 -16.53 -11.47 -18.36
C LYS A 326 -15.17 -11.41 -17.65
N HIS A 327 -14.56 -12.57 -17.42
CA HIS A 327 -13.17 -12.68 -17.00
C HIS A 327 -12.29 -12.58 -18.25
N VAL A 328 -11.71 -11.41 -18.48
CA VAL A 328 -11.12 -11.03 -19.78
C VAL A 328 -10.00 -11.96 -20.18
N ARG A 329 -9.04 -12.25 -19.28
CA ARG A 329 -7.90 -13.14 -19.58
C ARG A 329 -8.34 -14.53 -20.04
N THR A 330 -9.39 -15.10 -19.45
CA THR A 330 -9.86 -16.44 -19.81
C THR A 330 -10.91 -16.45 -20.91
N GLY A 331 -11.46 -15.30 -21.24
CA GLY A 331 -12.58 -15.13 -22.18
C GLY A 331 -13.92 -15.70 -21.71
N LYS A 332 -14.00 -16.15 -20.45
CA LYS A 332 -15.18 -16.83 -19.89
C LYS A 332 -16.07 -15.87 -19.14
N ASP A 333 -17.38 -16.10 -19.25
CA ASP A 333 -18.34 -15.46 -18.37
C ASP A 333 -18.37 -16.21 -17.04
N VAL A 334 -18.22 -15.47 -15.95
CA VAL A 334 -18.27 -15.97 -14.58
C VAL A 334 -19.39 -15.28 -13.81
N ARG A 335 -20.11 -16.05 -13.01
CA ARG A 335 -21.11 -15.49 -12.10
C ARG A 335 -20.50 -15.28 -10.73
N ILE A 336 -20.51 -14.03 -10.26
CA ILE A 336 -20.03 -13.68 -8.93
C ILE A 336 -21.20 -13.80 -7.94
N SER A 337 -21.30 -14.96 -7.31
CA SER A 337 -22.39 -15.26 -6.37
C SER A 337 -22.32 -14.40 -5.11
N ASP A 338 -21.11 -14.10 -4.64
CA ASP A 338 -20.86 -13.36 -3.42
C ASP A 338 -19.58 -12.52 -3.53
N ALA A 339 -19.62 -11.30 -3.01
CA ALA A 339 -18.47 -10.44 -2.81
C ALA A 339 -18.47 -9.90 -1.37
N PHE A 340 -17.31 -9.48 -0.89
CA PHE A 340 -17.13 -9.03 0.48
C PHE A 340 -16.53 -7.63 0.52
N SER A 341 -16.98 -6.82 1.48
CA SER A 341 -16.24 -5.67 2.00
C SER A 341 -15.55 -6.06 3.31
N PHE A 342 -14.62 -5.23 3.74
CA PHE A 342 -13.78 -5.50 4.90
C PHE A 342 -13.94 -4.38 5.92
N LYS A 343 -14.43 -4.73 7.13
CA LYS A 343 -14.57 -3.80 8.25
C LYS A 343 -13.74 -4.32 9.42
N ALA A 344 -12.67 -3.62 9.77
CA ALA A 344 -11.83 -3.96 10.93
C ALA A 344 -11.45 -5.46 11.03
N GLY A 345 -11.12 -6.10 9.90
CA GLY A 345 -10.78 -7.52 9.82
C GLY A 345 -11.96 -8.48 9.64
N GLU A 346 -13.20 -7.99 9.72
CA GLU A 346 -14.39 -8.79 9.45
C GLU A 346 -14.80 -8.70 7.98
N ARG A 347 -15.28 -9.82 7.43
CA ARG A 347 -15.84 -9.89 6.08
C ARG A 347 -17.34 -9.71 6.12
N ILE A 348 -17.85 -8.76 5.36
CA ILE A 348 -19.27 -8.50 5.25
C ILE A 348 -19.70 -8.71 3.81
N SER A 349 -20.70 -9.57 3.58
CA SER A 349 -21.26 -9.77 2.24
C SER A 349 -21.83 -8.46 1.70
N VAL A 350 -21.55 -8.18 0.45
CA VAL A 350 -21.92 -6.94 -0.24
C VAL A 350 -22.97 -7.24 -1.29
N GLU A 351 -24.13 -6.59 -1.19
CA GLU A 351 -25.17 -6.69 -2.20
C GLU A 351 -24.87 -5.81 -3.42
N GLU A 352 -24.30 -4.63 -3.19
CA GLU A 352 -23.95 -3.63 -4.21
C GLU A 352 -22.67 -2.90 -3.86
N ALA A 353 -21.86 -2.57 -4.88
CA ALA A 353 -20.69 -1.74 -4.78
C ALA A 353 -20.51 -0.92 -6.07
N VAL A 354 -19.87 0.24 -5.99
CA VAL A 354 -19.73 1.17 -7.12
C VAL A 354 -18.25 1.47 -7.40
N ALA A 355 -18.00 2.18 -8.50
CA ALA A 355 -16.66 2.67 -8.82
C ALA A 355 -16.02 3.36 -7.61
N GLY A 356 -14.77 3.04 -7.34
CA GLY A 356 -14.05 3.47 -6.13
C GLY A 356 -14.00 2.43 -5.02
N ASP A 357 -14.99 1.56 -4.91
CA ASP A 357 -15.00 0.52 -3.88
C ASP A 357 -13.98 -0.60 -4.19
N ILE A 358 -13.54 -1.25 -3.12
CA ILE A 358 -12.73 -2.47 -3.19
C ILE A 358 -13.56 -3.61 -2.63
N ILE A 359 -13.72 -4.67 -3.42
CA ILE A 359 -14.44 -5.87 -3.02
C ILE A 359 -13.55 -7.10 -3.08
N GLY A 360 -13.79 -8.03 -2.18
CA GLY A 360 -13.14 -9.34 -2.18
C GLY A 360 -13.99 -10.37 -2.91
N LEU A 361 -13.38 -11.12 -3.82
CA LEU A 361 -13.99 -12.22 -4.53
C LEU A 361 -13.41 -13.55 -4.06
N HIS A 362 -14.23 -14.59 -3.91
CA HIS A 362 -13.71 -15.94 -3.70
C HIS A 362 -12.88 -16.39 -4.89
N ASN A 363 -11.64 -16.79 -4.64
CA ASN A 363 -10.73 -17.27 -5.64
C ASN A 363 -10.49 -18.80 -5.49
N HIS A 364 -11.06 -19.57 -6.36
CA HIS A 364 -10.86 -21.03 -6.44
C HIS A 364 -9.59 -21.43 -7.23
N GLY A 365 -8.65 -20.49 -7.43
CA GLY A 365 -7.39 -20.71 -8.14
C GLY A 365 -7.41 -20.28 -9.62
N SER A 366 -8.49 -19.68 -10.10
CA SER A 366 -8.60 -19.20 -11.49
C SER A 366 -8.31 -17.71 -11.64
N ILE A 367 -8.41 -16.93 -10.58
CA ILE A 367 -8.17 -15.48 -10.59
C ILE A 367 -6.70 -15.21 -10.25
N GLN A 368 -6.07 -14.34 -11.03
CA GLN A 368 -4.69 -13.88 -10.87
C GLN A 368 -4.65 -12.37 -10.60
N ILE A 369 -3.54 -11.89 -10.04
CA ILE A 369 -3.26 -10.46 -9.96
C ILE A 369 -3.19 -9.93 -11.39
N GLY A 370 -3.77 -8.74 -11.65
CA GLY A 370 -3.90 -8.16 -12.99
C GLY A 370 -5.14 -8.58 -13.77
N ASP A 371 -5.87 -9.59 -13.30
CA ASP A 371 -7.11 -10.00 -13.97
C ASP A 371 -8.15 -8.87 -14.00
N THR A 372 -8.74 -8.69 -15.17
CA THR A 372 -9.81 -7.73 -15.40
C THR A 372 -11.15 -8.44 -15.53
N PHE A 373 -12.15 -7.87 -14.88
CA PHE A 373 -13.56 -8.28 -14.96
C PHE A 373 -14.38 -7.13 -15.51
N THR A 374 -15.23 -7.42 -16.52
CA THR A 374 -16.05 -6.42 -17.18
C THR A 374 -17.45 -6.92 -17.46
N GLU A 375 -18.34 -6.00 -17.81
CA GLU A 375 -19.68 -6.30 -18.31
C GLU A 375 -19.66 -6.46 -19.86
N GLY A 376 -18.77 -7.34 -20.36
CA GLY A 376 -18.73 -7.79 -21.76
C GLY A 376 -17.62 -7.18 -22.62
N GLU A 377 -17.07 -6.03 -22.29
CA GLU A 377 -15.97 -5.40 -23.02
C GLU A 377 -14.64 -6.11 -22.74
N ALA A 378 -13.75 -6.19 -23.75
CA ALA A 378 -12.43 -6.79 -23.58
C ALA A 378 -11.41 -5.68 -23.24
N LEU A 379 -11.34 -5.30 -21.98
CA LEU A 379 -10.39 -4.31 -21.45
C LEU A 379 -9.31 -5.01 -20.64
N LYS A 380 -8.07 -4.51 -20.71
CA LYS A 380 -6.99 -4.92 -19.82
C LYS A 380 -6.41 -3.68 -19.12
N PHE A 381 -6.65 -3.56 -17.82
CA PHE A 381 -6.05 -2.48 -17.03
C PHE A 381 -4.52 -2.61 -17.00
N SER A 382 -3.83 -1.49 -17.19
CA SER A 382 -2.38 -1.40 -17.24
C SER A 382 -1.77 -0.86 -15.95
N GLY A 383 -0.46 -1.00 -15.81
CA GLY A 383 0.32 -0.40 -14.75
C GLY A 383 0.31 -1.16 -13.41
N ILE A 384 -0.04 -2.45 -13.39
CA ILE A 384 0.14 -3.30 -12.20
C ILE A 384 1.54 -3.92 -12.28
N PRO A 385 2.52 -3.42 -11.51
CA PRO A 385 3.91 -3.79 -11.72
C PRO A 385 4.22 -5.18 -11.14
N HIS A 386 5.08 -5.89 -11.83
CA HIS A 386 5.73 -7.10 -11.35
C HIS A 386 7.24 -6.96 -11.58
N PHE A 387 8.01 -6.87 -10.49
CA PHE A 387 9.46 -6.63 -10.53
C PHE A 387 10.23 -7.94 -10.42
N ALA A 388 11.39 -8.02 -11.07
CA ALA A 388 12.29 -9.14 -10.86
C ALA A 388 12.84 -9.14 -9.42
N PRO A 389 12.97 -10.32 -8.80
CA PRO A 389 13.48 -10.43 -7.44
C PRO A 389 14.99 -10.11 -7.39
N GLU A 390 15.45 -9.72 -6.22
CA GLU A 390 16.85 -9.35 -5.95
C GLU A 390 17.65 -10.50 -5.30
N LEU A 391 16.96 -11.37 -4.53
CA LEU A 391 17.54 -12.47 -3.80
C LEU A 391 16.97 -13.80 -4.27
N PHE A 392 17.82 -14.82 -4.35
CA PHE A 392 17.42 -16.14 -4.83
C PHE A 392 17.92 -17.23 -3.91
N LYS A 393 17.05 -18.21 -3.59
CA LYS A 393 17.40 -19.40 -2.84
C LYS A 393 16.73 -20.62 -3.45
N ARG A 394 17.41 -21.77 -3.39
CA ARG A 394 16.81 -23.05 -3.67
C ARG A 394 16.06 -23.54 -2.45
N ILE A 395 14.83 -24.02 -2.65
CA ILE A 395 14.04 -24.61 -1.58
C ILE A 395 14.18 -26.15 -1.61
N ARG A 396 14.48 -26.72 -0.47
CA ARG A 396 14.58 -28.16 -0.25
C ARG A 396 13.60 -28.61 0.82
N LEU A 397 13.10 -29.81 0.67
CA LEU A 397 12.28 -30.47 1.68
C LEU A 397 13.14 -31.16 2.74
N LYS A 398 12.78 -30.96 4.00
CA LYS A 398 13.31 -31.79 5.09
C LYS A 398 12.72 -33.20 5.05
N ASP A 399 11.44 -33.30 4.73
CA ASP A 399 10.73 -34.56 4.55
C ASP A 399 10.29 -34.74 3.07
N PRO A 400 10.93 -35.66 2.31
CA PRO A 400 10.60 -35.90 0.89
C PRO A 400 9.14 -36.27 0.62
N LEU A 401 8.43 -36.84 1.60
CA LEU A 401 7.02 -37.26 1.47
C LEU A 401 6.07 -36.05 1.33
N ARG A 402 6.53 -34.84 1.64
CA ARG A 402 5.76 -33.60 1.54
C ARG A 402 5.93 -32.85 0.22
N ALA A 403 6.48 -33.48 -0.83
CA ALA A 403 6.78 -32.83 -2.10
C ALA A 403 5.54 -32.16 -2.75
N LYS A 404 4.40 -32.85 -2.73
CA LYS A 404 3.14 -32.34 -3.28
C LYS A 404 2.63 -31.11 -2.49
N GLN A 405 2.73 -31.16 -1.17
CA GLN A 405 2.35 -30.04 -0.30
C GLN A 405 3.26 -28.83 -0.53
N LEU A 406 4.59 -29.04 -0.70
CA LEU A 406 5.51 -27.98 -1.04
C LEU A 406 5.13 -27.32 -2.37
N GLN A 407 4.94 -28.10 -3.43
CA GLN A 407 4.59 -27.58 -4.76
C GLN A 407 3.29 -26.76 -4.71
N ASN A 408 2.27 -27.26 -4.01
CA ASN A 408 1.02 -26.54 -3.85
C ASN A 408 1.20 -25.26 -3.04
N GLY A 409 1.91 -25.33 -1.91
CA GLY A 409 2.14 -24.16 -1.04
C GLY A 409 2.93 -23.08 -1.75
N ILE A 410 4.06 -23.43 -2.37
CA ILE A 410 4.91 -22.44 -3.03
C ILE A 410 4.23 -21.79 -4.24
N ARG A 411 3.42 -22.56 -4.99
CA ARG A 411 2.63 -22.02 -6.09
C ARG A 411 1.60 -21.01 -5.59
N GLN A 412 0.86 -21.36 -4.54
CA GLN A 412 -0.16 -20.48 -3.97
C GLN A 412 0.46 -19.21 -3.38
N LEU A 413 1.59 -19.30 -2.69
CA LEU A 413 2.33 -18.15 -2.17
C LEU A 413 2.87 -17.25 -3.30
N SER A 414 3.26 -17.85 -4.43
CA SER A 414 3.67 -17.10 -5.63
C SER A 414 2.49 -16.40 -6.29
N GLU A 415 1.33 -17.06 -6.40
CA GLU A 415 0.09 -16.44 -6.96
C GLU A 415 -0.44 -15.29 -6.10
N GLU A 416 -0.16 -15.29 -4.79
CA GLU A 416 -0.43 -14.16 -3.90
C GLU A 416 0.58 -13.02 -4.03
N GLY A 417 1.71 -13.25 -4.72
CA GLY A 417 2.81 -12.32 -4.81
C GLY A 417 3.64 -12.19 -3.52
N SER A 418 3.52 -13.15 -2.60
CA SER A 418 4.34 -13.20 -1.38
C SER A 418 5.79 -13.56 -1.67
N THR A 419 6.05 -14.22 -2.78
CA THR A 419 7.35 -14.60 -3.30
C THR A 419 7.22 -14.89 -4.79
N GLN A 420 8.35 -14.98 -5.49
CA GLN A 420 8.37 -15.46 -6.87
C GLN A 420 8.98 -16.85 -6.91
N VAL A 421 8.53 -17.69 -7.85
CA VAL A 421 9.02 -19.04 -7.97
C VAL A 421 9.44 -19.31 -9.41
N PHE A 422 10.55 -20.03 -9.57
CA PHE A 422 11.14 -20.39 -10.86
C PHE A 422 11.42 -21.88 -10.90
N PHE A 423 11.06 -22.51 -12.01
CA PHE A 423 11.26 -23.92 -12.29
C PHE A 423 12.27 -24.06 -13.45
N PRO A 424 13.57 -24.33 -13.15
CA PRO A 424 14.59 -24.50 -14.18
C PRO A 424 14.27 -25.67 -15.11
N PHE A 425 14.58 -25.54 -16.42
CA PHE A 425 14.36 -26.63 -17.37
C PHE A 425 15.29 -27.81 -17.17
N ARG A 426 16.52 -27.55 -16.71
CA ARG A 426 17.58 -28.57 -16.64
C ARG A 426 17.44 -29.54 -15.45
N ASN A 427 16.73 -29.17 -14.42
CA ASN A 427 16.59 -29.96 -13.21
C ASN A 427 15.21 -29.74 -12.56
N ASN A 428 14.92 -30.49 -11.51
CA ASN A 428 13.67 -30.39 -10.75
C ASN A 428 13.80 -29.47 -9.52
N ASP A 429 14.75 -28.53 -9.54
CA ASP A 429 14.90 -27.58 -8.46
C ASP A 429 13.73 -26.58 -8.45
N ILE A 430 13.41 -26.11 -7.28
CA ILE A 430 12.50 -24.99 -7.09
C ILE A 430 13.34 -23.83 -6.56
N ILE A 431 13.44 -22.77 -7.36
CA ILE A 431 14.14 -21.54 -6.98
C ILE A 431 13.10 -20.52 -6.54
N VAL A 432 13.30 -19.96 -5.36
CA VAL A 432 12.45 -18.94 -4.78
C VAL A 432 13.16 -17.61 -4.88
N GLY A 433 12.48 -16.60 -5.42
CA GLY A 433 12.94 -15.22 -5.55
C GLY A 433 12.21 -14.30 -4.58
N ALA A 434 12.93 -13.36 -3.99
CA ALA A 434 12.42 -12.39 -3.05
C ALA A 434 13.07 -11.01 -3.26
N VAL A 435 12.42 -9.95 -2.85
CA VAL A 435 13.00 -8.59 -2.79
C VAL A 435 13.94 -8.49 -1.59
N GLY A 436 13.57 -9.07 -0.46
CA GLY A 436 14.36 -9.03 0.76
C GLY A 436 14.35 -10.33 1.57
N GLN A 437 15.22 -10.37 2.58
CA GLN A 437 15.47 -11.57 3.38
C GLN A 437 14.24 -12.00 4.20
N LEU A 438 13.45 -11.05 4.72
CA LEU A 438 12.26 -11.35 5.53
C LEU A 438 11.19 -12.10 4.73
N GLN A 439 11.10 -11.92 3.42
CA GLN A 439 10.16 -12.69 2.61
C GLN A 439 10.42 -14.19 2.68
N PHE A 440 11.70 -14.62 2.69
CA PHE A 440 12.02 -16.04 2.86
C PHE A 440 11.57 -16.57 4.22
N ASP A 441 11.71 -15.78 5.29
CA ASP A 441 11.25 -16.16 6.63
C ASP A 441 9.72 -16.30 6.67
N VAL A 442 9.02 -15.35 6.03
CA VAL A 442 7.55 -15.37 5.91
C VAL A 442 7.09 -16.61 5.15
N VAL A 443 7.72 -16.90 4.01
CA VAL A 443 7.39 -18.07 3.18
C VAL A 443 7.65 -19.36 3.96
N ALA A 444 8.78 -19.49 4.66
CA ALA A 444 9.08 -20.66 5.49
C ALA A 444 8.07 -20.84 6.63
N TYR A 445 7.71 -19.76 7.31
CA TYR A 445 6.70 -19.75 8.35
C TYR A 445 5.34 -20.23 7.81
N ARG A 446 4.87 -19.63 6.70
CA ARG A 446 3.59 -19.96 6.08
C ARG A 446 3.56 -21.39 5.55
N LEU A 447 4.65 -21.88 4.93
CA LEU A 447 4.76 -23.27 4.49
C LEU A 447 4.59 -24.26 5.66
N ARG A 448 5.18 -23.91 6.82
CA ARG A 448 5.06 -24.74 8.02
C ARG A 448 3.65 -24.71 8.61
N GLU A 449 3.11 -23.54 8.85
CA GLU A 449 1.83 -23.37 9.56
C GLU A 449 0.61 -23.71 8.69
N GLU A 450 0.65 -23.33 7.41
CA GLU A 450 -0.51 -23.47 6.51
C GLU A 450 -0.50 -24.78 5.71
N TYR A 451 0.70 -25.27 5.37
CA TYR A 451 0.85 -26.45 4.50
C TYR A 451 1.50 -27.67 5.19
N GLY A 452 1.98 -27.50 6.41
CA GLY A 452 2.66 -28.55 7.18
C GLY A 452 3.99 -28.97 6.55
N VAL A 453 4.72 -28.04 5.91
CA VAL A 453 5.96 -28.30 5.20
C VAL A 453 7.13 -27.61 5.88
N GLU A 454 8.10 -28.38 6.36
CA GLU A 454 9.40 -27.82 6.76
C GLU A 454 10.32 -27.71 5.55
N ALA A 455 10.63 -26.47 5.17
CA ALA A 455 11.51 -26.15 4.06
C ALA A 455 12.87 -25.65 4.54
N ILE A 456 13.92 -26.01 3.79
CA ILE A 456 15.29 -25.54 4.01
C ILE A 456 15.69 -24.73 2.79
N TYR A 457 16.33 -23.59 3.02
CA TYR A 457 16.87 -22.75 1.95
C TYR A 457 18.36 -23.02 1.75
N GLU A 458 18.73 -23.25 0.50
CA GLU A 458 20.13 -23.39 0.08
C GLU A 458 20.53 -22.25 -0.85
N PRO A 459 21.76 -21.79 -0.82
CA PRO A 459 22.28 -20.83 -1.79
C PRO A 459 22.15 -21.38 -3.22
N VAL A 460 21.93 -20.48 -4.17
CA VAL A 460 21.92 -20.80 -5.60
C VAL A 460 22.72 -19.74 -6.35
N ASN A 461 23.39 -20.15 -7.42
CA ASN A 461 24.16 -19.25 -8.25
C ASN A 461 23.26 -18.53 -9.26
N VAL A 462 22.42 -17.63 -8.76
CA VAL A 462 21.57 -16.72 -9.53
C VAL A 462 21.74 -15.33 -8.96
N HIS A 463 22.17 -14.39 -9.80
CA HIS A 463 22.33 -12.99 -9.44
C HIS A 463 21.09 -12.16 -9.75
N THR A 464 20.42 -12.46 -10.88
CA THR A 464 19.20 -11.73 -11.27
C THR A 464 18.35 -12.56 -12.23
N ALA A 465 17.07 -12.26 -12.28
CA ALA A 465 16.12 -12.82 -13.22
C ALA A 465 15.71 -11.78 -14.28
N ARG A 466 15.45 -12.21 -15.51
CA ARG A 466 14.89 -11.39 -16.59
C ARG A 466 13.85 -12.19 -17.35
N TRP A 467 12.66 -11.63 -17.49
CA TRP A 467 11.67 -12.19 -18.41
C TRP A 467 12.14 -12.00 -19.85
N THR A 468 12.00 -13.04 -20.67
CA THR A 468 12.50 -13.04 -22.03
C THR A 468 11.34 -13.11 -23.00
N GLU A 469 11.30 -12.16 -23.92
CA GLU A 469 10.25 -12.00 -24.92
C GLU A 469 10.86 -11.76 -26.30
N SER A 470 10.15 -12.15 -27.34
CA SER A 470 10.47 -11.85 -28.74
C SER A 470 9.19 -11.84 -29.56
N ASP A 471 9.11 -10.94 -30.53
CA ASP A 471 8.00 -10.89 -31.50
C ASP A 471 8.01 -12.11 -32.46
N ASP A 472 9.18 -12.77 -32.63
CA ASP A 472 9.30 -13.98 -33.42
C ASP A 472 9.40 -15.24 -32.54
N ALA A 473 8.35 -16.06 -32.60
CA ALA A 473 8.26 -17.31 -31.85
C ALA A 473 9.40 -18.30 -32.20
N LYS A 474 9.95 -18.28 -33.44
CA LYS A 474 11.06 -19.14 -33.83
C LYS A 474 12.37 -18.71 -33.18
N THR A 475 12.60 -17.42 -33.09
CA THR A 475 13.74 -16.82 -32.40
C THR A 475 13.69 -17.15 -30.91
N LEU A 476 12.52 -17.03 -30.28
CA LEU A 476 12.34 -17.38 -28.87
C LEU A 476 12.59 -18.86 -28.61
N GLU A 477 12.10 -19.76 -29.47
CA GLU A 477 12.36 -21.21 -29.32
C GLU A 477 13.83 -21.57 -29.57
N ALA A 478 14.49 -20.93 -30.55
CA ALA A 478 15.93 -21.11 -30.76
C ALA A 478 16.76 -20.62 -29.57
N PHE A 479 16.36 -19.52 -28.96
CA PHE A 479 16.96 -19.03 -27.70
C PHE A 479 16.74 -20.04 -26.55
N ARG A 480 15.54 -20.57 -26.41
CA ARG A 480 15.20 -21.55 -25.39
C ARG A 480 16.11 -22.78 -25.43
N ILE A 481 16.40 -23.28 -26.64
CA ILE A 481 17.28 -24.43 -26.83
C ILE A 481 18.73 -24.07 -26.47
N LYS A 482 19.22 -22.89 -26.92
CA LYS A 482 20.62 -22.50 -26.73
C LYS A 482 20.96 -22.07 -25.30
N ALA A 483 20.02 -21.48 -24.59
CA ALA A 483 20.20 -20.92 -23.25
C ALA A 483 19.56 -21.78 -22.15
N GLU A 484 19.12 -23.01 -22.46
CA GLU A 484 18.37 -23.90 -21.55
C GLU A 484 18.98 -24.02 -20.14
N GLU A 485 20.31 -23.97 -20.05
CA GLU A 485 21.06 -24.07 -18.79
C GLU A 485 20.66 -22.99 -17.77
N ASN A 486 20.35 -21.79 -18.27
CA ASN A 486 20.01 -20.62 -17.45
C ASN A 486 18.54 -20.22 -17.57
N LEU A 487 17.72 -21.05 -18.19
CA LEU A 487 16.30 -20.76 -18.36
C LEU A 487 15.44 -21.51 -17.36
N ALA A 488 14.38 -20.85 -16.98
CA ALA A 488 13.32 -21.35 -16.12
C ALA A 488 11.96 -20.86 -16.60
N VAL A 489 10.91 -21.45 -16.08
CA VAL A 489 9.55 -20.92 -16.16
C VAL A 489 9.18 -20.37 -14.79
N ASP A 490 8.64 -19.17 -14.75
CA ASP A 490 8.13 -18.60 -13.49
C ASP A 490 6.79 -19.25 -13.07
N GLY A 491 6.29 -18.89 -11.88
CA GLY A 491 5.02 -19.39 -11.36
C GLY A 491 3.80 -19.05 -12.24
N GLY A 492 3.91 -18.05 -13.11
CA GLY A 492 2.89 -17.63 -14.08
C GLY A 492 3.01 -18.29 -15.46
N GLY A 493 4.08 -19.07 -15.70
CA GLY A 493 4.34 -19.73 -16.97
C GLY A 493 5.19 -18.92 -17.95
N HIS A 494 5.83 -17.83 -17.52
CA HIS A 494 6.65 -16.98 -18.38
C HIS A 494 8.09 -17.45 -18.42
N LEU A 495 8.67 -17.42 -19.64
CA LEU A 495 10.07 -17.77 -19.84
C LEU A 495 10.98 -16.73 -19.18
N THR A 496 11.89 -17.21 -18.35
CA THR A 496 12.76 -16.35 -17.54
C THR A 496 14.20 -16.80 -17.61
N TYR A 497 15.10 -15.87 -17.88
CA TYR A 497 16.55 -16.08 -17.83
C TYR A 497 17.07 -15.80 -16.41
N LEU A 498 17.63 -16.81 -15.79
CA LEU A 498 18.25 -16.74 -14.46
C LEU A 498 19.75 -16.54 -14.63
N ALA A 499 20.20 -15.29 -14.60
CA ALA A 499 21.59 -14.94 -14.84
C ALA A 499 22.47 -15.26 -13.63
N PRO A 500 23.53 -16.09 -13.75
CA PRO A 500 24.45 -16.37 -12.66
C PRO A 500 25.23 -15.13 -12.21
N THR A 501 25.56 -14.23 -13.14
CA THR A 501 26.28 -12.97 -12.88
C THR A 501 25.77 -11.86 -13.81
N ARG A 502 26.12 -10.60 -13.51
CA ARG A 502 25.86 -9.47 -14.41
C ARG A 502 26.53 -9.63 -15.76
N VAL A 503 27.73 -10.22 -15.79
CA VAL A 503 28.46 -10.48 -17.03
C VAL A 503 27.72 -11.50 -17.90
N ASN A 504 27.20 -12.57 -17.30
CA ASN A 504 26.40 -13.55 -18.04
C ASN A 504 25.14 -12.93 -18.65
N LEU A 505 24.49 -12.00 -17.96
CA LEU A 505 23.35 -11.27 -18.52
C LEU A 505 23.76 -10.41 -19.71
N ALA A 506 24.82 -9.62 -19.58
CA ALA A 506 25.32 -8.76 -20.67
C ALA A 506 25.71 -9.58 -21.90
N LEU A 507 26.41 -10.70 -21.72
CA LEU A 507 26.77 -11.61 -22.81
C LEU A 507 25.54 -12.27 -23.46
N ALA A 508 24.52 -12.60 -22.68
CA ALA A 508 23.29 -13.15 -23.23
C ALA A 508 22.54 -12.11 -24.09
N GLN A 509 22.46 -10.87 -23.63
CA GLN A 509 21.87 -9.75 -24.38
C GLN A 509 22.63 -9.46 -25.69
N GLU A 510 23.97 -9.47 -25.66
CA GLU A 510 24.80 -9.26 -26.81
C GLU A 510 24.65 -10.40 -27.87
N ARG A 511 24.59 -11.66 -27.41
CA ARG A 511 24.46 -12.84 -28.28
C ARG A 511 23.05 -13.03 -28.84
N HIS A 512 22.06 -12.44 -28.21
CA HIS A 512 20.66 -12.58 -28.60
C HIS A 512 19.97 -11.22 -28.65
N PRO A 513 20.36 -10.34 -29.61
CA PRO A 513 19.83 -8.98 -29.71
C PRO A 513 18.33 -8.92 -30.03
N ASP A 514 17.78 -9.99 -30.60
CA ASP A 514 16.34 -10.12 -30.94
C ASP A 514 15.49 -10.63 -29.75
N ILE A 515 16.11 -10.84 -28.59
CA ILE A 515 15.43 -11.21 -27.33
C ILE A 515 15.43 -10.02 -26.39
N GLU A 516 14.27 -9.59 -25.95
CA GLU A 516 14.15 -8.62 -24.87
C GLU A 516 14.33 -9.30 -23.51
N PHE A 517 15.18 -8.71 -22.64
CA PHE A 517 15.43 -9.15 -21.27
C PHE A 517 14.87 -8.11 -20.30
N ARG A 518 13.64 -8.30 -19.86
CA ARG A 518 12.91 -7.32 -19.04
C ARG A 518 13.14 -7.54 -17.55
N SER A 519 13.43 -6.47 -16.80
CA SER A 519 13.50 -6.48 -15.32
C SER A 519 12.14 -6.30 -14.68
N THR A 520 11.17 -5.82 -15.42
CA THR A 520 9.79 -5.61 -15.00
C THR A 520 8.84 -6.11 -16.08
N ARG A 521 7.70 -6.57 -15.67
CA ARG A 521 6.56 -6.84 -16.55
C ARG A 521 5.27 -6.33 -15.91
N GLU A 522 4.22 -6.24 -16.66
CA GLU A 522 2.88 -6.05 -16.12
C GLU A 522 2.21 -7.41 -15.87
N HIS A 523 1.36 -7.45 -14.86
CA HIS A 523 0.56 -8.63 -14.54
C HIS A 523 -0.47 -8.96 -15.60
#